data_3af05ae8d71229e7849b583a736b426d
#
_entry.id   3af05ae8d71229e7849b583a736b426d
#
_cell.length_a   1.000
_cell.length_b   1.000
_cell.length_c   1.000
_cell.angle_alpha   90.00
_cell.angle_beta   90.00
_cell.angle_gamma   90.00
#
_symmetry.space_group_name_H-M   'P 1'
#
loop_
_entity.id
_entity.type
_entity.pdbx_description
1 polymer ?
#
loop_
_entity_poly.entity_id
_entity_poly.type
_entity_poly.pdbx_seq_one_letter_code
_entity_poly.pdbx_strand_id
1 'polypeptide(L)'
;MSEVEARQALERRLISLEEKNGRLTTALTTARTELIRLQGELADVSRPPQTLATFVRAFPASRHIEVVTGGKRMRVAVAPKLDVNDLSYGQWVRLDDTMIAVAADDFPRSGQVVSVLELVGADRVLVATEGGAETLLELAGPLRHGNLRPGDSLVVDARSGIAFERIVREDVEQLLTPEVPDVTYEDIGGLDDQIAQVRDSIEMPFNHPELYRQFGLRPPKGILLYGP
;
A
#
# COMPACT_ATOMS: atom_id res chain seq x y z
N MET A 1 -31.30 68.88 45.58
CA MET A 1 -30.33 68.00 44.89
C MET A 1 -29.66 68.89 43.84
N SER A 2 -28.39 69.19 43.99
CA SER A 2 -27.65 70.05 43.09
C SER A 2 -27.49 69.40 41.75
N GLU A 3 -27.56 70.16 40.68
CA GLU A 3 -27.34 69.68 39.27
C GLU A 3 -25.99 68.92 39.10
N VAL A 4 -25.01 69.30 39.94
CA VAL A 4 -23.69 68.68 40.05
C VAL A 4 -23.76 67.22 40.57
N GLU A 5 -24.59 67.03 41.59
CA GLU A 5 -24.77 65.73 42.25
C GLU A 5 -25.50 64.72 41.30
N ALA A 6 -26.45 65.21 40.52
CA ALA A 6 -27.17 64.44 39.55
C ALA A 6 -26.23 64.02 38.39
N ARG A 7 -25.35 64.88 37.93
CA ARG A 7 -24.36 64.60 36.88
C ARG A 7 -23.33 63.58 37.37
N GLN A 8 -22.79 63.71 38.53
CA GLN A 8 -21.86 62.73 39.17
C GLN A 8 -22.49 61.34 39.33
N ALA A 9 -23.77 61.29 39.70
CA ALA A 9 -24.50 60.04 39.81
C ALA A 9 -24.70 59.34 38.45
N LEU A 10 -24.94 60.14 37.41
CA LEU A 10 -25.07 59.64 36.02
C LEU A 10 -23.74 59.08 35.49
N GLU A 11 -22.65 59.83 35.74
CA GLU A 11 -21.29 59.42 35.33
C GLU A 11 -20.88 58.08 36.00
N ARG A 12 -21.13 57.91 37.29
CA ARG A 12 -20.87 56.65 38.02
C ARG A 12 -21.72 55.51 37.45
N ARG A 13 -22.97 55.75 37.06
CA ARG A 13 -23.85 54.75 36.49
C ARG A 13 -23.39 54.39 35.05
N LEU A 14 -22.89 55.34 34.31
CA LEU A 14 -22.33 55.12 32.97
C LEU A 14 -21.09 54.20 33.03
N ILE A 15 -20.14 54.52 33.88
CA ILE A 15 -18.94 53.69 34.13
C ILE A 15 -19.32 52.27 34.55
N SER A 16 -20.27 52.14 35.50
CA SER A 16 -20.72 50.79 35.94
C SER A 16 -21.39 49.99 34.84
N LEU A 17 -22.14 50.65 33.91
CA LEU A 17 -22.75 50.00 32.77
C LEU A 17 -21.72 49.61 31.70
N GLU A 18 -20.71 50.44 31.46
CA GLU A 18 -19.60 50.14 30.58
C GLU A 18 -18.80 48.93 31.06
N GLU A 19 -18.47 48.89 32.36
CA GLU A 19 -17.81 47.73 32.99
C GLU A 19 -18.65 46.45 32.89
N LYS A 20 -19.97 46.53 33.12
CA LYS A 20 -20.87 45.40 32.96
C LYS A 20 -20.95 44.94 31.51
N ASN A 21 -21.02 45.88 30.57
CA ASN A 21 -21.07 45.57 29.16
C ASN A 21 -19.76 44.91 28.69
N GLY A 22 -18.61 45.40 29.14
CA GLY A 22 -17.30 44.81 28.91
C GLY A 22 -17.23 43.37 29.45
N ARG A 23 -17.66 43.12 30.69
CA ARG A 23 -17.70 41.76 31.29
C ARG A 23 -18.64 40.83 30.52
N LEU A 24 -19.84 41.30 30.11
CA LEU A 24 -20.78 40.53 29.34
C LEU A 24 -20.26 40.18 27.95
N THR A 25 -19.62 41.12 27.28
CA THR A 25 -19.00 40.91 25.97
C THR A 25 -17.89 39.86 26.04
N THR A 26 -17.03 39.94 27.05
CA THR A 26 -15.98 38.95 27.30
C THR A 26 -16.56 37.58 27.60
N ALA A 27 -17.57 37.48 28.45
CA ALA A 27 -18.22 36.25 28.80
C ALA A 27 -18.91 35.61 27.57
N LEU A 28 -19.56 36.40 26.73
CA LEU A 28 -20.19 35.94 25.50
C LEU A 28 -19.17 35.40 24.50
N THR A 29 -18.05 36.10 24.32
CA THR A 29 -16.97 35.63 23.44
C THR A 29 -16.36 34.33 23.93
N THR A 30 -16.11 34.22 25.23
CA THR A 30 -15.58 32.98 25.83
C THR A 30 -16.58 31.84 25.69
N ALA A 31 -17.85 32.07 26.01
CA ALA A 31 -18.89 31.03 25.86
C ALA A 31 -19.07 30.59 24.39
N ARG A 32 -19.01 31.50 23.44
CA ARG A 32 -19.08 31.18 22.02
C ARG A 32 -17.90 30.33 21.56
N THR A 33 -16.68 30.67 21.99
CA THR A 33 -15.48 29.91 21.65
C THR A 33 -15.58 28.49 22.22
N GLU A 34 -16.04 28.36 23.49
CA GLU A 34 -16.21 27.08 24.14
C GLU A 34 -17.31 26.22 23.47
N LEU A 35 -18.41 26.83 23.06
CA LEU A 35 -19.46 26.14 22.29
C LEU A 35 -18.92 25.60 20.94
N ILE A 36 -18.15 26.38 20.22
CA ILE A 36 -17.54 25.94 18.95
C ILE A 36 -16.58 24.78 19.20
N ARG A 37 -15.77 24.86 20.28
CA ARG A 37 -14.85 23.77 20.65
C ARG A 37 -15.60 22.49 21.00
N LEU A 38 -16.61 22.57 21.85
CA LEU A 38 -17.42 21.42 22.28
C LEU A 38 -18.23 20.83 21.12
N GLN A 39 -18.75 21.66 20.21
CA GLN A 39 -19.41 21.18 19.01
C GLN A 39 -18.45 20.43 18.09
N GLY A 40 -17.19 20.87 17.98
CA GLY A 40 -16.15 20.17 17.25
C GLY A 40 -15.84 18.80 17.87
N GLU A 41 -15.65 18.75 19.18
CA GLU A 41 -15.40 17.50 19.91
C GLU A 41 -16.56 16.51 19.81
N LEU A 42 -17.80 17.00 19.94
CA LEU A 42 -18.99 16.18 19.76
C LEU A 42 -19.15 15.65 18.33
N ALA A 43 -18.82 16.46 17.31
CA ALA A 43 -18.85 16.03 15.92
C ALA A 43 -17.82 14.92 15.64
N ASP A 44 -16.65 14.98 16.26
CA ASP A 44 -15.61 13.96 16.13
C ASP A 44 -16.00 12.64 16.82
N VAL A 45 -16.62 12.70 17.99
CA VAL A 45 -17.09 11.52 18.74
C VAL A 45 -18.37 10.92 18.14
N SER A 46 -19.22 11.75 17.53
CA SER A 46 -20.52 11.36 16.96
C SER A 46 -20.45 10.95 15.49
N ARG A 47 -19.25 10.83 14.93
CA ARG A 47 -19.13 10.32 13.54
C ARG A 47 -19.69 8.90 13.47
N PRO A 48 -20.66 8.64 12.60
CA PRO A 48 -21.16 7.29 12.42
C PRO A 48 -20.02 6.37 11.95
N PRO A 49 -20.11 5.07 12.26
CA PRO A 49 -19.12 4.11 11.80
C PRO A 49 -19.05 4.15 10.27
N GLN A 50 -17.82 4.21 9.75
CA GLN A 50 -17.57 4.22 8.32
C GLN A 50 -17.24 2.81 7.84
N THR A 51 -17.75 2.44 6.68
CA THR A 51 -17.46 1.15 6.04
C THR A 51 -16.27 1.30 5.12
N LEU A 52 -15.27 0.41 5.24
CA LEU A 52 -14.17 0.31 4.28
C LEU A 52 -14.62 -0.48 3.04
N ALA A 53 -14.29 0.05 1.88
CA ALA A 53 -14.52 -0.58 0.60
C ALA A 53 -13.27 -0.44 -0.28
N THR A 54 -13.04 -1.39 -1.18
CA THR A 54 -11.90 -1.37 -2.10
C THR A 54 -12.30 -0.72 -3.42
N PHE A 55 -11.57 0.30 -3.83
CA PHE A 55 -11.81 1.02 -5.09
C PHE A 55 -11.44 0.16 -6.30
N VAL A 56 -12.33 0.15 -7.30
CA VAL A 56 -12.16 -0.60 -8.55
C VAL A 56 -12.03 0.34 -9.73
N ARG A 57 -12.98 1.25 -9.93
CA ARG A 57 -13.02 2.12 -11.10
C ARG A 57 -13.74 3.43 -10.82
N ALA A 58 -13.27 4.51 -11.44
CA ALA A 58 -13.90 5.80 -11.41
C ALA A 58 -14.84 6.03 -12.61
N PHE A 59 -15.90 6.79 -12.38
CA PHE A 59 -16.78 7.36 -13.39
C PHE A 59 -16.84 8.88 -13.21
N PRO A 60 -15.82 9.62 -13.69
CA PRO A 60 -15.66 11.05 -13.40
C PRO A 60 -16.86 11.88 -13.86
N ALA A 61 -17.43 11.56 -15.02
CA ALA A 61 -18.56 12.29 -15.59
C ALA A 61 -19.81 12.32 -14.69
N SER A 62 -20.03 11.27 -13.89
CA SER A 62 -21.17 11.17 -12.98
C SER A 62 -20.78 11.33 -11.51
N ARG A 63 -19.50 11.55 -11.20
CA ARG A 63 -18.93 11.57 -9.84
C ARG A 63 -19.30 10.33 -9.03
N HIS A 64 -19.19 9.17 -9.66
CA HIS A 64 -19.38 7.88 -9.01
C HIS A 64 -18.10 7.07 -9.10
N ILE A 65 -17.99 6.12 -8.19
CA ILE A 65 -16.94 5.09 -8.23
C ILE A 65 -17.57 3.71 -8.06
N GLU A 66 -16.91 2.72 -8.60
CA GLU A 66 -17.20 1.31 -8.35
C GLU A 66 -16.28 0.82 -7.24
N VAL A 67 -16.86 0.17 -6.25
CA VAL A 67 -16.14 -0.36 -5.08
C VAL A 67 -16.57 -1.80 -4.78
N VAL A 68 -15.70 -2.52 -4.10
CA VAL A 68 -16.01 -3.84 -3.52
C VAL A 68 -16.11 -3.70 -2.01
N THR A 69 -17.23 -4.10 -1.44
CA THR A 69 -17.40 -4.21 0.02
C THR A 69 -18.15 -5.51 0.33
N GLY A 70 -17.64 -6.27 1.33
CA GLY A 70 -18.25 -7.56 1.67
C GLY A 70 -18.34 -8.56 0.51
N GLY A 71 -17.41 -8.49 -0.46
CA GLY A 71 -17.41 -9.36 -1.66
C GLY A 71 -18.41 -8.95 -2.75
N LYS A 72 -19.12 -7.84 -2.58
CA LYS A 72 -20.10 -7.33 -3.58
C LYS A 72 -19.56 -6.07 -4.25
N ARG A 73 -19.68 -6.02 -5.58
CA ARG A 73 -19.41 -4.80 -6.35
C ARG A 73 -20.63 -3.89 -6.34
N MET A 74 -20.41 -2.61 -6.06
CA MET A 74 -21.45 -1.60 -6.09
C MET A 74 -20.92 -0.27 -6.61
N ARG A 75 -21.82 0.55 -7.13
CA ARG A 75 -21.52 1.91 -7.56
C ARG A 75 -22.02 2.88 -6.50
N VAL A 76 -21.12 3.74 -6.02
CA VAL A 76 -21.41 4.71 -4.97
C VAL A 76 -21.09 6.12 -5.44
N ALA A 77 -21.78 7.11 -4.91
CA ALA A 77 -21.49 8.51 -5.16
C ALA A 77 -20.21 8.93 -4.40
N VAL A 78 -19.59 9.98 -4.86
CA VAL A 78 -18.36 10.53 -4.24
C VAL A 78 -18.63 11.92 -3.68
N ALA A 79 -18.26 12.12 -2.41
CA ALA A 79 -18.38 13.40 -1.74
C ALA A 79 -17.57 14.51 -2.48
N PRO A 80 -18.00 15.79 -2.43
CA PRO A 80 -17.34 16.88 -3.15
C PRO A 80 -15.86 17.09 -2.81
N LYS A 81 -15.44 16.68 -1.61
CA LYS A 81 -14.06 16.85 -1.11
C LYS A 81 -13.08 15.79 -1.63
N LEU A 82 -13.58 14.66 -2.16
CA LEU A 82 -12.75 13.57 -2.67
C LEU A 82 -12.64 13.67 -4.19
N ASP A 83 -11.42 13.74 -4.72
CA ASP A 83 -11.19 13.69 -6.16
C ASP A 83 -11.17 12.22 -6.63
N VAL A 84 -12.00 11.92 -7.62
CA VAL A 84 -12.09 10.58 -8.19
C VAL A 84 -10.89 10.19 -9.03
N ASN A 85 -10.10 11.18 -9.50
CA ASN A 85 -8.93 10.96 -10.35
C ASN A 85 -7.69 10.60 -9.53
N ASP A 86 -7.67 10.91 -8.23
CA ASP A 86 -6.56 10.59 -7.31
C ASP A 86 -6.64 9.16 -6.78
N LEU A 87 -7.74 8.46 -7.06
CA LEU A 87 -7.94 7.11 -6.57
C LEU A 87 -7.20 6.07 -7.42
N SER A 88 -6.48 5.18 -6.76
CA SER A 88 -5.75 4.09 -7.39
C SER A 88 -6.47 2.76 -7.20
N TYR A 89 -6.44 1.91 -8.23
CA TYR A 89 -7.05 0.58 -8.19
C TYR A 89 -6.58 -0.25 -6.99
N GLY A 90 -7.51 -0.81 -6.23
CA GLY A 90 -7.23 -1.57 -5.02
C GLY A 90 -7.09 -0.73 -3.74
N GLN A 91 -7.11 0.60 -3.82
CA GLN A 91 -7.04 1.50 -2.67
C GLN A 91 -8.31 1.42 -1.81
N TRP A 92 -8.17 1.58 -0.50
CA TRP A 92 -9.32 1.68 0.37
C TRP A 92 -9.98 3.05 0.29
N VAL A 93 -11.31 3.02 0.30
CA VAL A 93 -12.16 4.21 0.42
C VAL A 93 -13.14 4.02 1.58
N ARG A 94 -13.38 5.09 2.31
CA ARG A 94 -14.37 5.11 3.40
C ARG A 94 -15.72 5.55 2.88
N LEU A 95 -16.72 4.72 3.15
CA LEU A 95 -18.12 5.00 2.88
C LEU A 95 -18.80 5.44 4.18
N ASP A 96 -19.64 6.46 4.11
CA ASP A 96 -20.51 6.86 5.21
C ASP A 96 -21.71 5.91 5.36
N ASP A 97 -22.61 6.22 6.30
CA ASP A 97 -23.83 5.48 6.56
C ASP A 97 -24.83 5.51 5.39
N THR A 98 -24.70 6.49 4.50
CA THR A 98 -25.49 6.63 3.26
C THR A 98 -24.80 5.99 2.05
N MET A 99 -23.67 5.28 2.26
CA MET A 99 -22.87 4.64 1.21
C MET A 99 -22.25 5.62 0.21
N ILE A 100 -21.93 6.84 0.66
CA ILE A 100 -21.19 7.82 -0.13
C ILE A 100 -19.70 7.72 0.23
N ALA A 101 -18.82 7.72 -0.78
CA ALA A 101 -17.38 7.74 -0.56
C ALA A 101 -16.93 9.12 -0.08
N VAL A 102 -16.46 9.20 1.15
CA VAL A 102 -16.10 10.46 1.84
C VAL A 102 -14.61 10.71 1.96
N ALA A 103 -13.81 9.65 1.95
CA ALA A 103 -12.36 9.73 2.03
C ALA A 103 -11.68 8.53 1.37
N ALA A 104 -10.43 8.70 0.97
CA ALA A 104 -9.54 7.63 0.56
C ALA A 104 -8.54 7.35 1.68
N ASP A 105 -8.21 6.08 1.87
CA ASP A 105 -7.17 5.60 2.77
C ASP A 105 -6.05 4.93 1.97
N ASP A 106 -5.02 4.45 2.65
CA ASP A 106 -3.95 3.67 2.04
C ASP A 106 -4.45 2.31 1.53
N PHE A 107 -3.55 1.57 0.88
CA PHE A 107 -3.80 0.19 0.49
C PHE A 107 -3.85 -0.75 1.71
N PRO A 108 -4.60 -1.87 1.63
CA PRO A 108 -4.56 -2.91 2.66
C PRO A 108 -3.13 -3.42 2.87
N ARG A 109 -2.73 -3.57 4.15
CA ARG A 109 -1.43 -4.12 4.54
C ARG A 109 -1.54 -5.50 5.18
N SER A 110 -2.73 -6.06 5.24
CA SER A 110 -3.00 -7.37 5.83
C SER A 110 -3.84 -8.21 4.89
N GLY A 111 -3.56 -9.50 4.82
CA GLY A 111 -4.25 -10.41 3.94
C GLY A 111 -3.60 -11.80 3.96
N GLN A 112 -3.96 -12.64 3.00
CA GLN A 112 -3.30 -13.92 2.78
C GLN A 112 -2.01 -13.72 2.00
N VAL A 113 -1.01 -14.55 2.29
CA VAL A 113 0.24 -14.57 1.53
C VAL A 113 0.16 -15.69 0.52
N VAL A 114 0.37 -15.36 -0.75
CA VAL A 114 0.36 -16.31 -1.87
C VAL A 114 1.64 -16.20 -2.68
N SER A 115 1.98 -17.25 -3.41
CA SER A 115 3.17 -17.25 -4.28
C SER A 115 2.77 -17.02 -5.74
N VAL A 116 3.50 -16.15 -6.41
CA VAL A 116 3.34 -15.87 -7.84
C VAL A 116 3.80 -17.07 -8.65
N LEU A 117 2.93 -17.58 -9.52
CA LEU A 117 3.27 -18.61 -10.52
C LEU A 117 3.63 -17.95 -11.85
N GLU A 118 2.77 -17.07 -12.34
CA GLU A 118 2.93 -16.43 -13.65
C GLU A 118 2.24 -15.07 -13.69
N LEU A 119 2.79 -14.14 -14.45
CA LEU A 119 2.17 -12.84 -14.75
C LEU A 119 1.28 -13.00 -16.01
N VAL A 120 0.03 -12.58 -15.90
CA VAL A 120 -0.96 -12.68 -16.98
C VAL A 120 -1.32 -11.28 -17.46
N GLY A 121 -0.61 -10.82 -18.49
CA GLY A 121 -0.74 -9.45 -18.98
C GLY A 121 -0.04 -8.43 -18.07
N ALA A 122 -0.52 -7.19 -18.03
CA ALA A 122 0.09 -6.09 -17.30
C ALA A 122 -0.55 -5.86 -15.90
N ASP A 123 -1.70 -6.46 -15.65
CA ASP A 123 -2.57 -6.13 -14.51
C ASP A 123 -3.09 -7.33 -13.72
N ARG A 124 -2.70 -8.57 -14.11
CA ARG A 124 -3.15 -9.79 -13.46
C ARG A 124 -2.00 -10.72 -13.15
N VAL A 125 -2.20 -11.58 -12.17
CA VAL A 125 -1.21 -12.57 -11.71
C VAL A 125 -1.90 -13.88 -11.39
N LEU A 126 -1.33 -14.98 -11.84
CA LEU A 126 -1.69 -16.33 -11.42
C LEU A 126 -0.88 -16.67 -10.17
N VAL A 127 -1.55 -17.08 -9.11
CA VAL A 127 -0.93 -17.38 -7.83
C VAL A 127 -1.32 -18.77 -7.34
N ALA A 128 -0.42 -19.38 -6.56
CA ALA A 128 -0.73 -20.57 -5.79
C ALA A 128 -1.19 -20.17 -4.39
N THR A 129 -2.36 -20.67 -3.98
CA THR A 129 -2.89 -20.53 -2.61
C THR A 129 -2.46 -21.71 -1.73
N GLU A 130 -2.64 -21.58 -0.41
CA GLU A 130 -2.46 -22.67 0.53
C GLU A 130 -3.38 -23.84 0.12
N GLY A 131 -2.77 -24.99 -0.18
CA GLY A 131 -3.48 -26.15 -0.72
C GLY A 131 -3.26 -26.42 -2.20
N GLY A 132 -2.45 -25.61 -2.89
CA GLY A 132 -2.03 -25.83 -4.28
C GLY A 132 -3.08 -25.45 -5.34
N ALA A 133 -4.16 -24.80 -4.95
CA ALA A 133 -5.13 -24.28 -5.91
C ALA A 133 -4.58 -23.01 -6.61
N GLU A 134 -4.74 -22.96 -7.91
CA GLU A 134 -4.36 -21.79 -8.72
C GLU A 134 -5.50 -20.77 -8.76
N THR A 135 -5.19 -19.53 -8.55
CA THR A 135 -6.16 -18.44 -8.58
C THR A 135 -5.62 -17.26 -9.37
N LEU A 136 -6.44 -16.70 -10.25
CA LEU A 136 -6.10 -15.49 -11.00
C LEU A 136 -6.57 -14.26 -10.20
N LEU A 137 -5.64 -13.35 -9.91
CA LEU A 137 -5.89 -12.13 -9.15
C LEU A 137 -5.53 -10.89 -9.99
N GLU A 138 -6.15 -9.77 -9.66
CA GLU A 138 -5.80 -8.47 -10.22
C GLU A 138 -4.74 -7.77 -9.35
N LEU A 139 -3.83 -7.03 -9.98
CA LEU A 139 -2.79 -6.27 -9.28
C LEU A 139 -3.31 -4.87 -8.91
N ALA A 140 -3.15 -4.47 -7.65
CA ALA A 140 -3.39 -3.11 -7.22
C ALA A 140 -2.44 -2.11 -7.89
N GLY A 141 -2.80 -0.83 -7.89
CA GLY A 141 -2.04 0.23 -8.56
C GLY A 141 -0.54 0.19 -8.35
N PRO A 142 -0.02 0.09 -7.13
CA PRO A 142 1.42 0.03 -6.85
C PRO A 142 2.13 -1.17 -7.49
N LEU A 143 1.46 -2.33 -7.58
CA LEU A 143 2.07 -3.55 -8.12
C LEU A 143 2.11 -3.59 -9.66
N ARG A 144 1.25 -2.82 -10.34
CA ARG A 144 1.22 -2.76 -11.82
C ARG A 144 2.49 -2.16 -12.43
N HIS A 145 3.21 -1.36 -11.67
CA HIS A 145 4.47 -0.74 -12.08
C HIS A 145 5.70 -1.42 -11.49
N GLY A 146 5.49 -2.50 -10.72
CA GLY A 146 6.55 -3.27 -10.07
C GLY A 146 7.10 -4.38 -10.95
N ASN A 147 8.36 -4.75 -10.72
CA ASN A 147 9.00 -5.90 -11.36
C ASN A 147 8.67 -7.18 -10.58
N LEU A 148 7.47 -7.71 -10.75
CA LEU A 148 7.07 -9.00 -10.18
C LEU A 148 7.69 -10.15 -10.97
N ARG A 149 8.09 -11.21 -10.26
CA ARG A 149 8.68 -12.42 -10.85
C ARG A 149 7.95 -13.66 -10.30
N PRO A 150 7.94 -14.75 -11.08
CA PRO A 150 7.54 -16.06 -10.54
C PRO A 150 8.35 -16.39 -9.28
N GLY A 151 7.68 -16.86 -8.23
CA GLY A 151 8.26 -17.14 -6.92
C GLY A 151 8.13 -15.98 -5.91
N ASP A 152 7.78 -14.77 -6.32
CA ASP A 152 7.52 -13.67 -5.40
C ASP A 152 6.32 -13.98 -4.48
N SER A 153 6.34 -13.43 -3.28
CA SER A 153 5.22 -13.52 -2.34
C SER A 153 4.40 -12.24 -2.36
N LEU A 154 3.08 -12.39 -2.46
CA LEU A 154 2.14 -11.25 -2.47
C LEU A 154 1.16 -11.34 -1.30
N VAL A 155 0.80 -10.19 -0.75
CA VAL A 155 -0.34 -10.03 0.16
C VAL A 155 -1.59 -9.81 -0.68
N VAL A 156 -2.60 -10.64 -0.45
CA VAL A 156 -3.84 -10.61 -1.22
C VAL A 156 -5.06 -10.58 -0.30
N ASP A 157 -6.13 -9.96 -0.77
CA ASP A 157 -7.45 -10.12 -0.17
C ASP A 157 -8.28 -11.08 -1.05
N ALA A 158 -8.51 -12.27 -0.54
CA ALA A 158 -9.27 -13.30 -1.25
C ALA A 158 -10.72 -12.89 -1.55
N ARG A 159 -11.29 -11.92 -0.81
CA ARG A 159 -12.67 -11.45 -1.01
C ARG A 159 -12.80 -10.48 -2.16
N SER A 160 -11.84 -9.60 -2.32
CA SER A 160 -11.80 -8.66 -3.45
C SER A 160 -11.13 -9.25 -4.69
N GLY A 161 -10.30 -10.29 -4.53
CA GLY A 161 -9.51 -10.87 -5.62
C GLY A 161 -8.36 -9.97 -6.09
N ILE A 162 -7.82 -9.15 -5.19
CA ILE A 162 -6.79 -8.15 -5.51
C ILE A 162 -5.54 -8.44 -4.69
N ALA A 163 -4.37 -8.35 -5.33
CA ALA A 163 -3.05 -8.36 -4.70
C ALA A 163 -2.59 -6.91 -4.46
N PHE A 164 -2.09 -6.61 -3.27
CA PHE A 164 -1.79 -5.25 -2.82
C PHE A 164 -0.32 -4.95 -2.64
N GLU A 165 0.44 -5.89 -2.10
CA GLU A 165 1.81 -5.69 -1.67
C GLU A 165 2.67 -6.91 -2.02
N ARG A 166 3.92 -6.65 -2.42
CA ARG A 166 4.96 -7.67 -2.56
C ARG A 166 5.73 -7.78 -1.26
N ILE A 167 5.80 -8.98 -0.69
CA ILE A 167 6.66 -9.26 0.46
C ILE A 167 8.05 -9.62 -0.08
N VAL A 168 9.04 -8.82 0.29
CA VAL A 168 10.44 -9.17 0.09
C VAL A 168 10.85 -10.06 1.26
N ARG A 169 11.15 -11.35 0.98
CA ARG A 169 11.71 -12.26 1.96
C ARG A 169 13.22 -12.10 1.92
N GLU A 170 13.79 -11.51 2.95
CA GLU A 170 15.24 -11.30 3.08
C GLU A 170 16.03 -12.62 2.97
N ASP A 171 15.45 -13.72 3.46
CA ASP A 171 16.07 -15.05 3.40
C ASP A 171 16.30 -15.56 1.95
N VAL A 172 15.46 -15.15 1.01
CA VAL A 172 15.59 -15.56 -0.41
C VAL A 172 16.57 -14.66 -1.16
N GLU A 173 16.66 -13.38 -0.83
CA GLU A 173 17.66 -12.49 -1.43
C GLU A 173 19.07 -12.83 -0.97
N GLN A 174 19.26 -13.25 0.28
CA GLN A 174 20.56 -13.72 0.77
C GLN A 174 21.01 -15.03 0.10
N LEU A 175 20.07 -15.91 -0.27
CA LEU A 175 20.39 -17.14 -1.03
C LEU A 175 20.67 -16.86 -2.52
N LEU A 176 20.23 -15.71 -3.04
CA LEU A 176 20.47 -15.30 -4.42
C LEU A 176 21.64 -14.31 -4.60
N THR A 177 22.25 -13.85 -3.50
CA THR A 177 23.55 -13.18 -3.59
C THR A 177 24.58 -14.27 -3.96
N PRO A 178 25.17 -14.22 -5.14
CA PRO A 178 26.24 -15.16 -5.46
C PRO A 178 27.40 -14.87 -4.50
N GLU A 179 27.51 -15.66 -3.44
CA GLU A 179 28.77 -15.73 -2.71
C GLU A 179 29.80 -16.28 -3.71
N VAL A 180 30.66 -15.40 -4.16
CA VAL A 180 31.87 -15.83 -4.89
C VAL A 180 32.69 -16.55 -3.85
N PRO A 181 32.85 -17.88 -3.89
CA PRO A 181 33.65 -18.59 -2.92
C PRO A 181 35.09 -18.12 -3.06
N ASP A 182 35.75 -17.83 -1.95
CA ASP A 182 37.17 -17.46 -1.89
C ASP A 182 38.11 -18.64 -2.26
N VAL A 183 37.52 -19.74 -2.76
CA VAL A 183 38.24 -20.96 -3.13
C VAL A 183 38.47 -20.97 -4.64
N THR A 184 39.74 -21.15 -5.00
CA THR A 184 40.20 -21.24 -6.40
C THR A 184 40.61 -22.68 -6.74
N TYR A 185 40.76 -23.00 -8.01
CA TYR A 185 41.28 -24.32 -8.44
C TYR A 185 42.71 -24.57 -7.92
N GLU A 186 43.48 -23.53 -7.59
CA GLU A 186 44.81 -23.62 -7.05
C GLU A 186 44.84 -24.16 -5.61
N ASP A 187 43.71 -24.08 -4.91
CA ASP A 187 43.55 -24.60 -3.55
C ASP A 187 43.28 -26.11 -3.54
N ILE A 188 43.04 -26.72 -4.71
CA ILE A 188 42.77 -28.14 -4.87
C ILE A 188 44.02 -28.87 -5.37
N GLY A 189 44.63 -29.67 -4.50
CA GLY A 189 45.81 -30.46 -4.86
C GLY A 189 45.49 -31.88 -5.35
N GLY A 190 46.31 -32.39 -6.29
CA GLY A 190 46.29 -33.79 -6.70
C GLY A 190 45.15 -34.22 -7.64
N LEU A 191 44.41 -33.26 -8.23
CA LEU A 191 43.31 -33.52 -9.16
C LEU A 191 43.45 -32.75 -10.48
N ASP A 192 44.67 -32.50 -10.93
CA ASP A 192 44.95 -31.64 -12.10
C ASP A 192 44.20 -32.07 -13.37
N ASP A 193 44.20 -33.39 -13.67
CA ASP A 193 43.53 -33.95 -14.83
C ASP A 193 42.01 -33.81 -14.74
N GLN A 194 41.43 -33.98 -13.54
CA GLN A 194 40.01 -33.83 -13.30
C GLN A 194 39.57 -32.38 -13.39
N ILE A 195 40.39 -31.45 -12.86
CA ILE A 195 40.16 -30.01 -12.97
C ILE A 195 40.17 -29.57 -14.42
N ALA A 196 41.12 -30.07 -15.24
CA ALA A 196 41.15 -29.77 -16.67
C ALA A 196 39.84 -30.24 -17.35
N GLN A 197 39.37 -31.45 -17.07
CA GLN A 197 38.11 -31.95 -17.62
C GLN A 197 36.90 -31.15 -17.17
N VAL A 198 36.83 -30.68 -15.93
CA VAL A 198 35.76 -29.83 -15.41
C VAL A 198 35.76 -28.47 -16.11
N ARG A 199 36.94 -27.85 -16.27
CA ARG A 199 37.09 -26.58 -17.01
C ARG A 199 36.61 -26.71 -18.45
N ASP A 200 37.05 -27.74 -19.17
CA ASP A 200 36.64 -27.94 -20.55
C ASP A 200 35.12 -28.20 -20.68
N SER A 201 34.54 -28.89 -19.73
CA SER A 201 33.15 -29.28 -19.77
C SER A 201 32.19 -28.18 -19.31
N ILE A 202 32.57 -27.32 -18.35
CA ILE A 202 31.73 -26.27 -17.76
C ILE A 202 32.12 -24.88 -18.23
N GLU A 203 33.42 -24.50 -18.13
CA GLU A 203 33.81 -23.13 -18.43
C GLU A 203 33.81 -22.83 -19.93
N MET A 204 34.22 -23.79 -20.76
CA MET A 204 34.25 -23.60 -22.22
C MET A 204 32.87 -23.25 -22.81
N PRO A 205 31.76 -23.93 -22.46
CA PRO A 205 30.42 -23.57 -22.94
C PRO A 205 29.96 -22.17 -22.51
N PHE A 206 30.38 -21.71 -21.32
CA PHE A 206 30.05 -20.38 -20.82
C PHE A 206 30.90 -19.28 -21.46
N ASN A 207 32.20 -19.52 -21.62
CA ASN A 207 33.12 -18.55 -22.20
C ASN A 207 32.99 -18.44 -23.72
N HIS A 208 32.62 -19.53 -24.39
CA HIS A 208 32.54 -19.64 -25.85
C HIS A 208 31.25 -20.27 -26.35
N PRO A 209 30.08 -19.69 -26.02
CA PRO A 209 28.77 -20.25 -26.37
C PRO A 209 28.56 -20.32 -27.89
N GLU A 210 29.21 -19.48 -28.68
CA GLU A 210 29.18 -19.45 -30.13
C GLU A 210 29.81 -20.73 -30.75
N LEU A 211 30.90 -21.24 -30.19
CA LEU A 211 31.53 -22.48 -30.67
C LEU A 211 30.59 -23.69 -30.47
N TYR A 212 29.96 -23.76 -29.31
CA TYR A 212 29.02 -24.85 -29.03
C TYR A 212 27.81 -24.84 -29.97
N ARG A 213 27.30 -23.63 -30.32
CA ARG A 213 26.21 -23.49 -31.30
C ARG A 213 26.66 -23.86 -32.70
N GLN A 214 27.87 -23.43 -33.09
CA GLN A 214 28.42 -23.72 -34.45
C GLN A 214 28.60 -25.21 -34.70
N PHE A 215 29.04 -25.95 -33.66
CA PHE A 215 29.28 -27.39 -33.76
C PHE A 215 28.07 -28.24 -33.29
N GLY A 216 26.94 -27.62 -32.95
CA GLY A 216 25.72 -28.31 -32.51
C GLY A 216 25.90 -29.09 -31.19
N LEU A 217 26.89 -28.70 -30.37
CA LEU A 217 27.17 -29.34 -29.09
C LEU A 217 26.21 -28.82 -28.01
N ARG A 218 25.76 -29.73 -27.13
CA ARG A 218 24.96 -29.38 -25.97
C ARG A 218 25.85 -29.37 -24.73
N PRO A 219 25.94 -28.29 -23.97
CA PRO A 219 26.67 -28.27 -22.72
C PRO A 219 26.06 -29.28 -21.73
N PRO A 220 26.88 -29.98 -20.91
CA PRO A 220 26.39 -30.88 -19.90
C PRO A 220 25.62 -30.09 -18.84
N LYS A 221 24.57 -30.68 -18.28
CA LYS A 221 23.73 -30.05 -17.24
C LYS A 221 24.29 -30.21 -15.82
N GLY A 222 25.30 -31.04 -15.65
CA GLY A 222 25.95 -31.32 -14.38
C GLY A 222 27.06 -32.35 -14.51
N ILE A 223 27.93 -32.38 -13.53
CA ILE A 223 29.05 -33.34 -13.40
C ILE A 223 28.90 -34.04 -12.07
N LEU A 224 29.04 -35.39 -12.08
CA LEU A 224 29.07 -36.20 -10.89
C LEU A 224 30.51 -36.59 -10.59
N LEU A 225 31.02 -36.13 -9.45
CA LEU A 225 32.31 -36.55 -8.91
C LEU A 225 32.07 -37.74 -7.99
N TYR A 226 32.83 -38.81 -8.16
CA TYR A 226 32.79 -39.96 -7.30
C TYR A 226 34.20 -40.45 -7.02
N GLY A 227 34.42 -41.02 -5.87
CA GLY A 227 35.72 -41.49 -5.45
C GLY A 227 35.67 -42.11 -4.04
N PRO A 228 36.77 -42.75 -3.60
CA PRO A 228 36.87 -43.31 -2.27
C PRO A 228 36.80 -42.23 -1.18
#